data_0806e63b0d8a655e8d4824b07920a8c1
#
_entry.id   0806e63b0d8a655e8d4824b07920a8c1
#
_cell.length_a   1.000
_cell.length_b   1.000
_cell.length_c   1.000
_cell.angle_alpha   90.00
_cell.angle_beta   90.00
_cell.angle_gamma   90.00
#
_symmetry.space_group_name_H-M   'P 1'
#
loop_
_entity.id
_entity.type
_entity.pdbx_description
1 polymer ?
#
loop_
_entity_poly.entity_id
_entity_poly.type
_entity_poly.pdbx_seq_one_letter_code
_entity_poly.pdbx_strand_id
1 'polypeptide(L)'
;MIQQRTLKMAIKRGSEEFQGYNKPKRTPGHPSKSHAVLAKEGEDVKLIRFGQQGVTGSPDGSKRNEAFKARHAKNIAKGKMSAAYWANKVKW
;
A
#
# COMPACT_ATOMS: atom_id res chain seq x y z
N MET A 1 -15.81 30.00 -4.98
CA MET A 1 -15.51 29.49 -4.86
C MET A 1 -15.16 28.53 -4.97
N ILE A 2 -15.10 28.29 -5.11
CA ILE A 2 -14.93 27.40 -5.07
C ILE A 2 -14.10 26.67 -5.09
N GLN A 3 -13.64 26.33 -5.25
CA GLN A 3 -12.97 25.67 -5.35
C GLN A 3 -12.36 25.04 -4.78
N GLN A 4 -12.22 25.15 -4.26
CA GLN A 4 -11.61 24.68 -3.50
C GLN A 4 -11.65 23.45 -3.21
N ARG A 5 -12.45 22.97 -3.23
CA ARG A 5 -12.77 21.80 -3.04
C ARG A 5 -12.03 20.92 -3.80
N THR A 6 -11.78 21.27 -4.82
CA THR A 6 -10.93 20.51 -5.61
C THR A 6 -9.68 20.19 -4.92
N LEU A 7 -9.42 20.91 -3.89
CA LEU A 7 -8.26 20.64 -3.12
C LEU A 7 -8.33 19.33 -2.42
N LYS A 8 -9.51 18.79 -2.28
CA LYS A 8 -9.64 17.58 -1.62
C LYS A 8 -9.28 16.43 -2.44
N MET A 9 -8.78 16.41 -3.41
CA MET A 9 -8.18 15.37 -4.20
C MET A 9 -8.48 13.93 -3.76
N ALA A 10 -9.58 13.72 -3.06
CA ALA A 10 -9.91 12.38 -2.62
C ALA A 10 -10.35 11.52 -3.80
N ILE A 11 -9.81 10.34 -3.91
CA ILE A 11 -10.10 9.42 -4.99
C ILE A 11 -10.77 8.20 -4.43
N LYS A 12 -11.97 7.90 -4.91
CA LYS A 12 -12.70 6.75 -4.44
C LYS A 12 -12.51 5.55 -5.34
N ARG A 13 -12.27 4.40 -4.72
CA ARG A 13 -12.21 3.13 -5.41
C ARG A 13 -12.92 2.11 -4.56
N GLY A 14 -14.04 1.61 -5.06
CA GLY A 14 -14.86 0.70 -4.28
C GLY A 14 -15.31 1.38 -3.00
N SER A 15 -15.08 0.78 -1.86
CA SER A 15 -15.44 1.35 -0.58
C SER A 15 -14.31 2.17 0.04
N GLU A 16 -13.19 2.34 -0.65
CA GLU A 16 -12.05 3.06 -0.10
C GLU A 16 -11.91 4.44 -0.71
N GLU A 17 -11.39 5.35 0.09
CA GLU A 17 -11.14 6.71 -0.36
C GLU A 17 -9.67 7.02 -0.09
N PHE A 18 -8.97 7.54 -1.10
CA PHE A 18 -7.55 7.83 -1.01
C PHE A 18 -7.27 9.30 -1.24
N GLN A 19 -6.24 9.80 -0.58
CA GLN A 19 -5.85 11.20 -0.75
C GLN A 19 -5.11 11.44 -2.05
N GLY A 20 -4.67 10.39 -2.71
CA GLY A 20 -3.97 10.50 -3.97
C GLY A 20 -3.40 9.16 -4.38
N TYR A 21 -2.67 9.14 -5.49
CA TYR A 21 -2.04 7.92 -5.96
C TYR A 21 -0.75 7.66 -5.18
N ASN A 22 -0.42 6.39 -5.02
CA ASN A 22 0.82 5.97 -4.37
C ASN A 22 0.95 6.47 -2.94
N LYS A 23 -0.18 6.61 -2.25
CA LYS A 23 -0.19 7.03 -0.85
C LYS A 23 -0.89 5.97 -0.03
N PRO A 24 -0.14 5.04 0.54
CA PRO A 24 -0.75 3.95 1.32
C PRO A 24 -1.40 4.46 2.59
N LYS A 25 -2.46 3.77 2.99
CA LYS A 25 -3.17 4.11 4.22
C LYS A 25 -3.51 2.85 4.99
N ARG A 26 -3.74 3.00 6.28
CA ARG A 26 -4.17 1.88 7.12
C ARG A 26 -5.65 1.62 6.88
N THR A 27 -6.02 0.35 6.91
CA THR A 27 -7.42 -0.05 6.75
C THR A 27 -7.82 -0.97 7.92
N PRO A 28 -7.94 -0.41 9.13
CA PRO A 28 -8.20 -1.23 10.31
C PRO A 28 -9.53 -1.96 10.28
N GLY A 29 -10.47 -1.48 9.48
CA GLY A 29 -11.75 -2.15 9.35
C GLY A 29 -11.78 -3.30 8.37
N HIS A 30 -10.71 -3.52 7.62
CA HIS A 30 -10.68 -4.62 6.66
C HIS A 30 -10.42 -5.93 7.40
N PRO A 31 -11.14 -7.00 7.06
CA PRO A 31 -11.02 -8.25 7.84
C PRO A 31 -9.66 -8.93 7.77
N SER A 32 -8.89 -8.75 6.74
CA SER A 32 -7.62 -9.45 6.62
C SER A 32 -6.41 -8.59 6.28
N LYS A 33 -6.59 -7.51 5.53
CA LYS A 33 -5.46 -6.69 5.09
C LYS A 33 -5.37 -5.42 5.92
N SER A 34 -4.15 -5.08 6.34
CA SER A 34 -3.94 -3.95 7.22
C SER A 34 -3.80 -2.62 6.50
N HIS A 35 -3.50 -2.64 5.21
CA HIS A 35 -3.25 -1.42 4.45
C HIS A 35 -3.81 -1.51 3.04
N ALA A 36 -4.00 -0.37 2.42
CA ALA A 36 -4.39 -0.29 1.02
C ALA A 36 -3.70 0.91 0.38
N VAL A 37 -3.46 0.82 -0.91
CA VAL A 37 -2.88 1.91 -1.67
C VAL A 37 -3.49 1.91 -3.06
N LEU A 38 -3.71 3.10 -3.60
CA LEU A 38 -4.13 3.23 -4.98
C LEU A 38 -2.87 3.48 -5.80
N ALA A 39 -2.29 2.41 -6.31
CA ALA A 39 -1.03 2.48 -7.02
C ALA A 39 -1.23 2.96 -8.44
N LYS A 40 -0.33 3.81 -8.88
CA LYS A 40 -0.37 4.31 -10.26
C LYS A 40 1.03 4.26 -10.84
N GLU A 41 1.13 3.65 -12.01
CA GLU A 41 2.38 3.57 -12.74
C GLU A 41 2.06 3.89 -14.20
N GLY A 42 2.55 5.01 -14.71
CA GLY A 42 2.15 5.48 -16.01
C GLY A 42 0.66 5.78 -16.01
N GLU A 43 -0.08 5.13 -16.89
CA GLU A 43 -1.53 5.31 -16.95
C GLU A 43 -2.28 4.17 -16.25
N ASP A 44 -1.55 3.21 -15.71
CA ASP A 44 -2.17 2.07 -15.02
C ASP A 44 -2.45 2.43 -13.57
N VAL A 45 -3.67 2.19 -13.13
CA VAL A 45 -4.10 2.45 -11.76
C VAL A 45 -4.70 1.17 -11.19
N LYS A 46 -4.28 0.82 -9.98
CA LYS A 46 -4.75 -0.41 -9.36
C LYS A 46 -4.90 -0.23 -7.86
N LEU A 47 -6.01 -0.73 -7.32
CA LEU A 47 -6.18 -0.78 -5.87
C LEU A 47 -5.43 -2.01 -5.36
N ILE A 48 -4.47 -1.78 -4.49
CA ILE A 48 -3.66 -2.85 -3.93
C ILE A 48 -3.86 -2.89 -2.43
N ARG A 49 -4.19 -4.06 -1.90
CA ARG A 49 -4.28 -4.27 -0.47
C ARG A 49 -3.08 -5.10 -0.07
N PHE A 50 -2.45 -4.71 1.01
CA PHE A 50 -1.24 -5.39 1.44
C PHE A 50 -1.14 -5.43 2.96
N GLY A 51 -0.21 -6.24 3.46
CA GLY A 51 -0.05 -6.44 4.88
C GLY A 51 -1.12 -7.36 5.43
N GLN A 52 -0.93 -7.82 6.64
CA GLN A 52 -1.88 -8.71 7.29
C GLN A 52 -2.29 -8.07 8.61
N GLN A 53 -3.59 -8.09 8.90
CA GLN A 53 -4.07 -7.54 10.16
C GLN A 53 -3.42 -8.27 11.33
N GLY A 54 -3.03 -7.50 12.34
CA GLY A 54 -2.41 -8.09 13.52
C GLY A 54 -0.95 -8.44 13.38
N VAL A 55 -0.38 -8.33 12.18
CA VAL A 55 1.03 -8.63 11.97
C VAL A 55 1.83 -7.35 11.90
N THR A 56 2.79 -7.21 12.80
CA THR A 56 3.69 -6.07 12.80
C THR A 56 4.91 -6.44 11.97
N GLY A 57 5.29 -5.57 11.04
CA GLY A 57 6.49 -5.79 10.26
C GLY A 57 7.75 -5.53 11.07
N SER A 58 8.89 -5.74 10.46
CA SER A 58 10.18 -5.54 11.09
C SER A 58 11.11 -4.78 10.15
N PRO A 59 11.06 -3.44 10.16
CA PRO A 59 11.87 -2.63 9.24
C PRO A 59 13.31 -2.40 9.72
N ASP A 60 13.75 -3.17 10.69
CA ASP A 60 14.99 -2.94 11.41
C ASP A 60 16.19 -3.79 10.97
N GLY A 61 16.11 -4.45 9.84
CA GLY A 61 17.23 -5.25 9.34
C GLY A 61 17.41 -6.58 10.07
N SER A 62 16.43 -6.99 10.88
CA SER A 62 16.50 -8.25 11.60
C SER A 62 16.42 -9.45 10.66
N LYS A 63 16.63 -10.65 11.19
CA LYS A 63 16.49 -11.86 10.39
C LYS A 63 15.11 -11.99 9.82
N ARG A 64 14.10 -11.54 10.54
CA ARG A 64 12.72 -11.54 10.11
C ARG A 64 12.56 -10.66 8.88
N ASN A 65 13.18 -9.49 8.91
CA ASN A 65 13.16 -8.55 7.79
C ASN A 65 13.84 -9.15 6.57
N GLU A 66 15.01 -9.75 6.76
CA GLU A 66 15.76 -10.37 5.67
C GLU A 66 14.98 -11.54 5.06
N ALA A 67 14.35 -12.34 5.91
CA ALA A 67 13.56 -13.47 5.42
C ALA A 67 12.39 -13.01 4.58
N PHE A 68 11.71 -11.94 5.01
CA PHE A 68 10.60 -11.39 4.25
C PHE A 68 11.08 -10.93 2.88
N LYS A 69 12.16 -10.15 2.85
CA LYS A 69 12.67 -9.62 1.59
C LYS A 69 13.13 -10.72 0.65
N ALA A 70 13.75 -11.75 1.18
CA ALA A 70 14.22 -12.87 0.37
C ALA A 70 13.04 -13.64 -0.24
N ARG A 71 12.02 -13.94 0.57
CA ARG A 71 10.87 -14.69 0.08
C ARG A 71 10.07 -13.94 -0.98
N HIS A 72 10.05 -12.63 -0.88
CA HIS A 72 9.23 -11.79 -1.75
C HIS A 72 10.02 -10.99 -2.78
N ALA A 73 11.30 -11.29 -2.92
CA ALA A 73 12.18 -10.51 -3.79
C ALA A 73 11.64 -10.33 -5.20
N LYS A 74 11.11 -11.37 -5.81
CA LYS A 74 10.57 -11.28 -7.16
C LYS A 74 9.40 -10.32 -7.23
N ASN A 75 8.51 -10.40 -6.25
CA ASN A 75 7.32 -9.56 -6.25
C ASN A 75 7.65 -8.12 -5.89
N ILE A 76 8.62 -7.92 -5.00
CA ILE A 76 9.09 -6.58 -4.65
C ILE A 76 9.68 -5.91 -5.89
N ALA A 77 10.42 -6.67 -6.68
CA ALA A 77 11.05 -6.14 -7.89
C ALA A 77 10.06 -5.72 -8.96
N LYS A 78 8.80 -6.18 -8.88
CA LYS A 78 7.76 -5.75 -9.81
C LYS A 78 7.36 -4.30 -9.62
N GLY A 79 7.70 -3.71 -8.48
CA GLY A 79 7.44 -2.30 -8.23
C GLY A 79 6.04 -1.99 -7.75
N LYS A 80 5.60 -0.78 -8.00
CA LYS A 80 4.36 -0.22 -7.45
C LYS A 80 3.09 -1.02 -7.68
N MET A 81 3.07 -1.86 -8.67
CA MET A 81 1.86 -2.64 -8.97
C MET A 81 1.81 -3.95 -8.21
N SER A 82 2.74 -4.17 -7.29
CA SER A 82 2.82 -5.39 -6.50
C SER A 82 2.54 -5.11 -5.03
N ALA A 83 1.71 -5.94 -4.41
CA ALA A 83 1.42 -5.83 -2.99
C ALA A 83 2.69 -6.02 -2.14
N ALA A 84 3.60 -6.89 -2.58
CA ALA A 84 4.84 -7.13 -1.85
C ALA A 84 5.73 -5.89 -1.81
N TYR A 85 5.73 -5.12 -2.88
CA TYR A 85 6.49 -3.87 -2.92
C TYR A 85 6.01 -2.93 -1.80
N TRP A 86 4.70 -2.75 -1.70
CA TRP A 86 4.13 -1.86 -0.69
C TRP A 86 4.31 -2.39 0.73
N ALA A 87 4.15 -3.69 0.91
CA ALA A 87 4.36 -4.27 2.23
C ALA A 87 5.81 -4.07 2.68
N ASN A 88 6.76 -4.26 1.78
CA ASN A 88 8.16 -4.05 2.07
C ASN A 88 8.44 -2.59 2.42
N LYS A 89 7.84 -1.66 1.68
CA LYS A 89 8.08 -0.25 1.89
C LYS A 89 7.47 0.29 3.18
N VAL A 90 6.29 -0.21 3.54
CA VAL A 90 5.53 0.34 4.65
C VAL A 90 5.76 -0.42 5.96
N LYS A 91 5.87 -1.74 5.91
CA LYS A 91 5.94 -2.58 7.12
C LYS A 91 7.30 -3.23 7.34
N TRP A 92 8.07 -3.42 6.33
CA TRP A 92 9.34 -4.14 6.39
C TRP A 92 10.48 -3.29 5.85
#